data_63e6196145d4c672a017218680be3c80
#
_entry.id   63e6196145d4c672a017218680be3c80
#
_cell.length_a   1.000
_cell.length_b   1.000
_cell.length_c   1.000
_cell.angle_alpha   90.00
_cell.angle_beta   90.00
_cell.angle_gamma   90.00
#
_symmetry.space_group_name_H-M   'P 1'
#
loop_
_entity.id
_entity.type
_entity.pdbx_description
1 polymer ?
#
loop_
_entity_poly.entity_id
_entity_poly.type
_entity_poly.pdbx_seq_one_letter_code
_entity_poly.pdbx_strand_id
1 'polypeptide(L)'
;PTVGAEQGFITLAHQNLFGFGDQLSLQYGRSAGVDPILNFSYAIPVNRYDTTVALQYRRFDFTVKEDPFEDLDIRNKAEIFGISLRHPVYRKVDQELALTLTGEHERNKSFLLGQPFEFIAGSPDGKFRVTALRFGQEYTRRSADQVISASSRFSVGIGAMGATANADPNLPDARFF
;
A
#
# COMPACT_ATOMS: atom_id res chain seq x y z
N PRO A 1 -7.47 20.83 -9.55
CA PRO A 1 -6.95 19.57 -9.00
C PRO A 1 -7.62 18.38 -9.67
N THR A 2 -6.85 17.44 -10.19
CA THR A 2 -7.28 16.26 -10.97
C THR A 2 -8.30 15.36 -10.24
N VAL A 3 -8.40 15.47 -8.93
CA VAL A 3 -9.24 14.59 -8.07
C VAL A 3 -10.35 15.32 -7.30
N GLY A 4 -10.59 16.60 -7.62
CA GLY A 4 -11.55 17.45 -6.91
C GLY A 4 -10.95 18.09 -5.65
N ALA A 5 -11.59 19.18 -5.19
CA ALA A 5 -11.11 20.00 -4.08
C ALA A 5 -11.65 19.53 -2.71
N GLU A 6 -12.76 18.81 -2.70
CA GLU A 6 -13.45 18.40 -1.47
C GLU A 6 -13.23 16.91 -1.21
N GLN A 7 -12.85 16.57 0.03
CA GLN A 7 -12.66 15.20 0.48
C GLN A 7 -13.30 15.01 1.85
N GLY A 8 -13.96 13.88 2.02
CA GLY A 8 -14.54 13.47 3.30
C GLY A 8 -14.05 12.09 3.70
N PHE A 9 -13.75 11.91 5.00
CA PHE A 9 -13.28 10.64 5.56
C PHE A 9 -14.02 10.32 6.85
N ILE A 10 -14.28 9.03 7.05
CA ILE A 10 -14.72 8.45 8.31
C ILE A 10 -13.71 7.39 8.69
N THR A 11 -13.20 7.45 9.92
CA THR A 11 -12.26 6.47 10.44
C THR A 11 -12.82 5.81 11.69
N LEU A 12 -12.83 4.47 11.69
CA LEU A 12 -13.09 3.64 12.85
C LEU A 12 -11.77 2.98 13.26
N ALA A 13 -11.37 3.19 14.51
CA ALA A 13 -10.18 2.54 15.08
C ALA A 13 -10.53 1.88 16.41
N HIS A 14 -9.99 0.68 16.62
CA HIS A 14 -10.13 -0.05 17.87
C HIS A 14 -8.79 -0.66 18.28
N GLN A 15 -8.43 -0.44 19.54
CA GLN A 15 -7.25 -1.08 20.14
C GLN A 15 -7.71 -2.21 21.04
N ASN A 16 -7.11 -3.39 20.86
CA ASN A 16 -7.40 -4.55 21.66
C ASN A 16 -8.82 -5.12 21.47
N LEU A 17 -9.26 -5.28 20.23
CA LEU A 17 -10.61 -5.78 19.87
C LEU A 17 -10.84 -7.22 20.39
N PHE A 18 -9.84 -8.10 20.27
CA PHE A 18 -9.91 -9.49 20.68
C PHE A 18 -9.17 -9.79 21.99
N GLY A 19 -8.61 -8.79 22.67
CA GLY A 19 -7.92 -8.97 23.95
C GLY A 19 -6.44 -9.34 23.82
N PHE A 20 -5.87 -9.34 22.61
CA PHE A 20 -4.47 -9.73 22.34
C PHE A 20 -3.54 -8.53 22.13
N GLY A 21 -3.98 -7.31 22.44
CA GLY A 21 -3.23 -6.09 22.13
C GLY A 21 -3.26 -5.74 20.64
N ASP A 22 -4.24 -6.26 19.93
CA ASP A 22 -4.44 -6.08 18.50
C ASP A 22 -4.96 -4.69 18.17
N GLN A 23 -4.70 -4.23 16.94
CA GLN A 23 -5.11 -2.93 16.45
C GLN A 23 -5.88 -3.09 15.14
N LEU A 24 -7.09 -2.55 15.11
CA LEU A 24 -7.94 -2.46 13.94
C LEU A 24 -8.06 -1.00 13.51
N SER A 25 -7.91 -0.73 12.22
CA SER A 25 -8.26 0.55 11.62
C SER A 25 -9.01 0.32 10.32
N LEU A 26 -10.13 1.01 10.17
CA LEU A 26 -10.93 1.05 8.96
C LEU A 26 -11.21 2.51 8.61
N GLN A 27 -10.78 2.94 7.45
CA GLN A 27 -11.06 4.27 6.92
C GLN A 27 -11.82 4.15 5.61
N TYR A 28 -12.93 4.87 5.54
CA TYR A 28 -13.67 5.09 4.31
C TYR A 28 -13.68 6.57 3.97
N GLY A 29 -13.45 6.88 2.72
CA GLY A 29 -13.46 8.25 2.22
C GLY A 29 -13.92 8.33 0.78
N ARG A 30 -14.22 9.55 0.37
CA ARG A 30 -14.53 9.90 -1.01
C ARG A 30 -14.16 11.33 -1.33
N SER A 31 -13.89 11.59 -2.61
CA SER A 31 -13.78 12.93 -3.18
C SER A 31 -14.48 12.96 -4.53
N ALA A 32 -14.57 14.13 -5.18
CA ALA A 32 -15.24 14.26 -6.47
C ALA A 32 -14.63 13.36 -7.57
N GLY A 33 -13.31 13.09 -7.51
CA GLY A 33 -12.60 12.24 -8.48
C GLY A 33 -12.12 10.91 -7.92
N VAL A 34 -12.35 10.61 -6.63
CA VAL A 34 -11.95 9.34 -6.01
C VAL A 34 -13.09 8.79 -5.14
N ASP A 35 -13.66 7.66 -5.55
CA ASP A 35 -14.76 7.02 -4.83
C ASP A 35 -14.83 5.53 -5.19
N PRO A 36 -14.61 4.62 -4.23
CA PRO A 36 -14.28 4.86 -2.83
C PRO A 36 -12.77 5.04 -2.58
N ILE A 37 -12.44 5.64 -1.42
CA ILE A 37 -11.14 5.52 -0.77
C ILE A 37 -11.35 4.59 0.43
N LEU A 38 -10.85 3.37 0.37
CA LEU A 38 -10.98 2.39 1.45
C LEU A 38 -9.62 1.96 1.93
N ASN A 39 -9.34 2.12 3.23
CA ASN A 39 -8.16 1.62 3.89
C ASN A 39 -8.57 0.75 5.07
N PHE A 40 -8.10 -0.47 5.09
CA PHE A 40 -8.26 -1.41 6.18
C PHE A 40 -6.88 -1.85 6.66
N SER A 41 -6.67 -1.88 7.97
CA SER A 41 -5.49 -2.50 8.58
C SER A 41 -5.87 -3.22 9.86
N TYR A 42 -5.28 -4.38 10.05
CA TYR A 42 -5.37 -5.15 11.27
C TYR A 42 -3.98 -5.67 11.64
N ALA A 43 -3.55 -5.39 12.85
CA ALA A 43 -2.25 -5.79 13.36
C ALA A 43 -2.41 -6.51 14.69
N ILE A 44 -1.71 -7.64 14.86
CA ILE A 44 -1.76 -8.45 16.07
C ILE A 44 -0.34 -8.85 16.50
N PRO A 45 0.06 -8.61 17.76
CA PRO A 45 1.28 -9.21 18.32
C PRO A 45 1.09 -10.71 18.47
N VAL A 46 2.03 -11.49 17.93
CA VAL A 46 1.91 -12.96 17.89
C VAL A 46 2.79 -13.66 18.93
N ASN A 47 3.64 -12.91 19.65
CA ASN A 47 4.45 -13.45 20.72
C ASN A 47 4.84 -12.37 21.75
N ARG A 48 5.44 -12.79 22.85
CA ARG A 48 5.91 -11.94 23.95
C ARG A 48 7.08 -11.00 23.61
N TYR A 49 7.66 -11.15 22.43
CA TYR A 49 8.76 -10.31 21.92
C TYR A 49 8.26 -9.22 20.98
N ASP A 50 6.94 -8.94 21.01
CA ASP A 50 6.28 -7.93 20.15
C ASP A 50 6.48 -8.16 18.65
N THR A 51 6.67 -9.42 18.24
CA THR A 51 6.55 -9.76 16.83
C THR A 51 5.11 -9.53 16.42
N THR A 52 4.91 -8.68 15.42
CA THR A 52 3.58 -8.26 14.98
C THR A 52 3.34 -8.72 13.54
N VAL A 53 2.21 -9.37 13.31
CA VAL A 53 1.68 -9.64 11.98
C VAL A 53 0.63 -8.59 11.68
N ALA A 54 0.70 -7.98 10.49
CA ALA A 54 -0.31 -7.04 10.05
C ALA A 54 -0.83 -7.40 8.65
N LEU A 55 -2.14 -7.23 8.48
CA LEU A 55 -2.84 -7.32 7.22
C LEU A 55 -3.26 -5.91 6.80
N GLN A 56 -3.11 -5.59 5.52
CA GLN A 56 -3.49 -4.31 4.96
C GLN A 56 -4.27 -4.54 3.67
N TYR A 57 -5.34 -3.80 3.50
CA TYR A 57 -6.08 -3.72 2.26
C TYR A 57 -6.39 -2.26 1.95
N ARG A 58 -6.05 -1.83 0.73
CA ARG A 58 -6.35 -0.49 0.24
C ARG A 58 -7.04 -0.59 -1.11
N ARG A 59 -8.08 0.18 -1.27
CA ARG A 59 -8.76 0.33 -2.55
C ARG A 59 -9.08 1.79 -2.80
N PHE A 60 -8.82 2.23 -4.00
CA PHE A 60 -9.24 3.54 -4.48
C PHE A 60 -9.56 3.47 -5.97
N ASP A 61 -10.71 4.02 -6.31
CA ASP A 61 -11.18 4.14 -7.67
C ASP A 61 -11.06 5.63 -8.05
N PHE A 62 -10.21 5.93 -9.00
CA PHE A 62 -9.86 7.30 -9.41
C PHE A 62 -10.46 7.60 -10.78
N THR A 63 -11.07 8.79 -10.92
CA THR A 63 -11.60 9.33 -12.19
C THR A 63 -11.05 10.73 -12.40
N VAL A 64 -10.49 11.00 -13.57
CA VAL A 64 -10.01 12.34 -13.93
C VAL A 64 -11.21 13.26 -14.10
N LYS A 65 -11.19 14.40 -13.38
CA LYS A 65 -12.23 15.43 -13.34
C LYS A 65 -11.74 16.82 -13.75
N GLU A 66 -10.67 16.89 -14.54
CA GLU A 66 -10.02 18.13 -14.92
C GLU A 66 -10.14 18.34 -16.43
N ASP A 67 -10.60 19.54 -16.83
CA ASP A 67 -10.61 19.97 -18.23
C ASP A 67 -9.19 20.02 -18.81
N PRO A 68 -8.97 19.61 -20.06
CA PRO A 68 -9.94 19.12 -21.07
C PRO A 68 -10.14 17.59 -21.05
N PHE A 69 -9.72 16.88 -20.00
CA PHE A 69 -9.65 15.42 -19.95
C PHE A 69 -10.91 14.76 -19.34
N GLU A 70 -11.85 15.54 -18.79
CA GLU A 70 -13.07 15.00 -18.16
C GLU A 70 -13.92 14.20 -19.16
N ASP A 71 -14.04 14.67 -20.39
CA ASP A 71 -14.80 14.00 -21.45
C ASP A 71 -14.20 12.65 -21.89
N LEU A 72 -12.94 12.40 -21.59
CA LEU A 72 -12.27 11.13 -21.90
C LEU A 72 -12.60 10.01 -20.90
N ASP A 73 -13.32 10.31 -19.82
CA ASP A 73 -13.72 9.37 -18.76
C ASP A 73 -12.57 8.41 -18.35
N ILE A 74 -11.40 9.01 -18.11
CA ILE A 74 -10.21 8.25 -17.69
C ILE A 74 -10.43 7.79 -16.25
N ARG A 75 -10.43 6.47 -16.05
CA ARG A 75 -10.59 5.86 -14.73
C ARG A 75 -9.45 4.89 -14.44
N ASN A 76 -9.05 4.83 -13.19
CA ASN A 76 -8.13 3.82 -12.69
C ASN A 76 -8.66 3.25 -11.37
N LYS A 77 -8.73 1.91 -11.29
CA LYS A 77 -9.10 1.18 -10.07
C LYS A 77 -7.87 0.48 -9.55
N ALA A 78 -7.50 0.81 -8.30
CA ALA A 78 -6.36 0.21 -7.64
C ALA A 78 -6.79 -0.54 -6.38
N GLU A 79 -6.34 -1.77 -6.25
CA GLU A 79 -6.50 -2.62 -5.07
C GLU A 79 -5.13 -3.11 -4.64
N ILE A 80 -4.80 -2.92 -3.37
CA ILE A 80 -3.52 -3.30 -2.79
C ILE A 80 -3.79 -4.16 -1.56
N PHE A 81 -3.29 -5.36 -1.57
CA PHE A 81 -3.30 -6.28 -0.44
C PHE A 81 -1.88 -6.48 0.07
N GLY A 82 -1.68 -6.34 1.37
CA GLY A 82 -0.38 -6.50 2.01
C GLY A 82 -0.46 -7.37 3.26
N ILE A 83 0.58 -8.17 3.47
CA ILE A 83 0.84 -8.85 4.74
C ILE A 83 2.25 -8.49 5.18
N SER A 84 2.42 -8.13 6.45
CA SER A 84 3.73 -7.80 6.99
C SER A 84 3.99 -8.52 8.31
N LEU A 85 5.26 -8.86 8.52
CA LEU A 85 5.81 -9.38 9.76
C LEU A 85 6.86 -8.40 10.25
N ARG A 86 6.64 -7.77 11.39
CA ARG A 86 7.60 -6.89 12.06
C ARG A 86 8.13 -7.56 13.32
N HIS A 87 9.44 -7.57 13.49
CA HIS A 87 10.09 -8.13 14.68
C HIS A 87 11.15 -7.16 15.21
N PRO A 88 11.05 -6.71 16.49
CA PRO A 88 12.13 -5.98 17.13
C PRO A 88 13.25 -6.95 17.48
N VAL A 89 14.37 -6.87 16.74
CA VAL A 89 15.55 -7.74 16.96
C VAL A 89 16.42 -7.23 18.09
N TYR A 90 16.29 -5.95 18.43
CA TYR A 90 16.98 -5.34 19.56
C TYR A 90 16.07 -4.28 20.19
N ARG A 91 15.87 -4.37 21.51
CA ARG A 91 15.05 -3.40 22.23
C ARG A 91 15.64 -3.15 23.62
N LYS A 92 15.82 -1.86 23.93
CA LYS A 92 16.08 -1.31 25.26
C LYS A 92 15.10 -0.17 25.54
N VAL A 93 15.16 0.38 26.74
CA VAL A 93 14.26 1.47 27.16
C VAL A 93 14.39 2.70 26.23
N ASP A 94 15.59 2.95 25.75
CA ASP A 94 15.96 4.13 24.95
C ASP A 94 16.21 3.81 23.47
N GLN A 95 16.24 2.53 23.07
CA GLN A 95 16.65 2.13 21.73
C GLN A 95 15.83 0.95 21.21
N GLU A 96 15.51 0.97 19.92
CA GLU A 96 14.88 -0.15 19.22
C GLU A 96 15.47 -0.29 17.82
N LEU A 97 15.77 -1.53 17.43
CA LEU A 97 16.00 -1.92 16.04
C LEU A 97 14.95 -2.97 15.67
N ALA A 98 14.12 -2.67 14.69
CA ALA A 98 13.10 -3.56 14.19
C ALA A 98 13.34 -3.91 12.71
N LEU A 99 13.05 -5.15 12.36
CA LEU A 99 13.03 -5.65 10.99
C LEU A 99 11.58 -5.90 10.57
N THR A 100 11.28 -5.58 9.31
CA THR A 100 9.95 -5.80 8.74
C THR A 100 10.08 -6.51 7.40
N LEU A 101 9.34 -7.59 7.21
CA LEU A 101 9.18 -8.26 5.93
C LEU A 101 7.72 -8.05 5.47
N THR A 102 7.53 -7.51 4.27
CA THR A 102 6.19 -7.26 3.71
C THR A 102 6.06 -7.91 2.34
N GLY A 103 5.02 -8.73 2.16
CA GLY A 103 4.53 -9.15 0.86
C GLY A 103 3.35 -8.28 0.45
N GLU A 104 3.40 -7.71 -0.76
CA GLU A 104 2.35 -6.84 -1.29
C GLU A 104 1.94 -7.29 -2.67
N HIS A 105 0.63 -7.33 -2.92
CA HIS A 105 0.05 -7.61 -4.23
C HIS A 105 -0.87 -6.46 -4.62
N GLU A 106 -0.54 -5.82 -5.72
CA GLU A 106 -1.26 -4.68 -6.29
C GLU A 106 -1.93 -5.09 -7.59
N ARG A 107 -3.19 -4.66 -7.78
CA ARG A 107 -3.98 -4.83 -9.00
C ARG A 107 -4.48 -3.47 -9.44
N ASN A 108 -4.14 -3.10 -10.66
CA ASN A 108 -4.64 -1.90 -11.30
C ASN A 108 -5.47 -2.26 -12.52
N LYS A 109 -6.57 -1.52 -12.75
CA LYS A 109 -7.37 -1.57 -13.97
C LYS A 109 -7.60 -0.17 -14.48
N SER A 110 -7.23 0.07 -15.72
CA SER A 110 -7.36 1.36 -16.39
C SER A 110 -8.43 1.34 -17.46
N PHE A 111 -9.15 2.44 -17.58
CA PHE A 111 -10.24 2.61 -18.55
C PHE A 111 -10.12 3.97 -19.24
N LEU A 112 -10.51 4.02 -20.50
CA LEU A 112 -10.66 5.21 -21.31
C LEU A 112 -12.01 5.12 -22.04
N LEU A 113 -12.85 6.16 -21.95
CA LEU A 113 -14.19 6.18 -22.54
C LEU A 113 -15.05 4.96 -22.14
N GLY A 114 -14.91 4.53 -20.88
CA GLY A 114 -15.63 3.37 -20.34
C GLY A 114 -15.11 2.00 -20.79
N GLN A 115 -14.11 1.93 -21.69
CA GLN A 115 -13.50 0.69 -22.18
C GLN A 115 -12.16 0.45 -21.50
N PRO A 116 -11.78 -0.84 -21.22
CA PRO A 116 -10.43 -1.15 -20.76
C PRO A 116 -9.39 -0.60 -21.73
N PHE A 117 -8.39 0.11 -21.20
CA PHE A 117 -7.36 0.75 -22.02
C PHE A 117 -5.95 0.52 -21.46
N GLU A 118 -5.01 0.19 -22.34
CA GLU A 118 -3.63 -0.05 -22.00
C GLU A 118 -2.82 1.25 -21.97
N PHE A 119 -2.71 1.88 -20.78
CA PHE A 119 -1.82 3.03 -20.58
C PHE A 119 -0.37 2.61 -20.33
N ILE A 120 -0.14 1.38 -19.88
CA ILE A 120 1.17 0.81 -19.60
C ILE A 120 1.39 -0.34 -20.55
N ALA A 121 2.47 -0.29 -21.34
CA ALA A 121 2.82 -1.35 -22.28
C ALA A 121 2.93 -2.71 -21.57
N GLY A 122 2.31 -3.74 -22.14
CA GLY A 122 2.26 -5.08 -21.56
C GLY A 122 1.16 -5.28 -20.51
N SER A 123 0.17 -4.35 -20.43
CA SER A 123 -1.01 -4.49 -19.57
C SER A 123 -2.26 -4.85 -20.39
N PRO A 124 -2.43 -6.09 -20.83
CA PRO A 124 -3.56 -6.49 -21.67
C PRO A 124 -4.89 -6.18 -20.97
N ASP A 125 -5.86 -5.67 -21.73
CA ASP A 125 -7.16 -5.21 -21.21
C ASP A 125 -7.05 -4.16 -20.10
N GLY A 126 -6.02 -3.30 -20.11
CA GLY A 126 -5.78 -2.29 -19.09
C GLY A 126 -5.50 -2.84 -17.68
N LYS A 127 -5.16 -4.12 -17.56
CA LYS A 127 -4.89 -4.77 -16.26
C LYS A 127 -3.39 -4.84 -16.01
N PHE A 128 -2.97 -4.25 -14.90
CA PHE A 128 -1.60 -4.31 -14.43
C PHE A 128 -1.55 -4.87 -13.01
N ARG A 129 -0.66 -5.84 -12.77
CA ARG A 129 -0.50 -6.49 -11.47
C ARG A 129 0.96 -6.50 -11.08
N VAL A 130 1.23 -6.11 -9.84
CA VAL A 130 2.57 -6.17 -9.24
C VAL A 130 2.51 -7.01 -7.98
N THR A 131 3.49 -7.88 -7.82
CA THR A 131 3.74 -8.56 -6.54
C THR A 131 5.15 -8.21 -6.12
N ALA A 132 5.28 -7.67 -4.91
CA ALA A 132 6.56 -7.24 -4.37
C ALA A 132 6.82 -7.81 -2.98
N LEU A 133 8.07 -8.13 -2.72
CA LEU A 133 8.58 -8.42 -1.39
C LEU A 133 9.43 -7.23 -0.94
N ARG A 134 9.17 -6.72 0.28
CA ARG A 134 9.89 -5.59 0.84
C ARG A 134 10.50 -5.96 2.17
N PHE A 135 11.78 -5.63 2.33
CA PHE A 135 12.51 -5.76 3.57
C PHE A 135 12.84 -4.39 4.13
N GLY A 136 12.36 -4.11 5.34
CA GLY A 136 12.56 -2.84 6.05
C GLY A 136 13.42 -3.03 7.29
N GLN A 137 14.22 -2.00 7.60
CA GLN A 137 14.98 -1.87 8.83
C GLN A 137 14.66 -0.50 9.42
N GLU A 138 14.35 -0.47 10.72
CA GLU A 138 14.01 0.75 11.45
C GLU A 138 14.80 0.79 12.75
N TYR A 139 15.60 1.83 12.93
CA TYR A 139 16.31 2.09 14.17
C TYR A 139 15.80 3.38 14.78
N THR A 140 15.51 3.35 16.07
CA THR A 140 15.14 4.53 16.84
C THR A 140 15.92 4.54 18.15
N ARG A 141 16.49 5.70 18.48
CA ARG A 141 17.10 6.00 19.78
C ARG A 141 16.49 7.27 20.34
N ARG A 142 16.12 7.23 21.62
CA ARG A 142 15.56 8.38 22.35
C ARG A 142 16.45 8.70 23.55
N SER A 143 16.77 9.97 23.74
CA SER A 143 17.40 10.50 24.94
C SER A 143 16.55 11.65 25.49
N ALA A 144 16.96 12.28 26.56
CA ALA A 144 16.21 13.36 27.22
C ALA A 144 15.99 14.58 26.30
N ASP A 145 16.91 14.82 25.38
CA ASP A 145 17.02 16.03 24.55
C ASP A 145 16.95 15.76 23.04
N GLN A 146 16.99 14.48 22.60
CA GLN A 146 16.97 14.17 21.17
C GLN A 146 16.33 12.82 20.86
N VAL A 147 15.78 12.72 19.63
CA VAL A 147 15.35 11.47 19.03
C VAL A 147 16.09 11.30 17.69
N ILE A 148 16.78 10.17 17.55
CA ILE A 148 17.43 9.77 16.30
C ILE A 148 16.64 8.62 15.71
N SER A 149 16.22 8.74 14.46
CA SER A 149 15.55 7.67 13.70
C SER A 149 16.25 7.49 12.37
N ALA A 150 16.50 6.23 12.02
CA ALA A 150 17.04 5.84 10.72
C ALA A 150 16.21 4.67 10.17
N SER A 151 15.91 4.71 8.88
CA SER A 151 15.20 3.62 8.21
C SER A 151 15.79 3.34 6.85
N SER A 152 15.74 2.07 6.45
CA SER A 152 16.03 1.64 5.09
C SER A 152 14.97 0.65 4.62
N ARG A 153 14.72 0.62 3.31
CA ARG A 153 13.78 -0.31 2.69
C ARG A 153 14.33 -0.80 1.37
N PHE A 154 14.33 -2.11 1.20
CA PHE A 154 14.66 -2.79 -0.04
C PHE A 154 13.39 -3.43 -0.59
N SER A 155 13.17 -3.30 -1.89
CA SER A 155 12.00 -3.87 -2.56
C SER A 155 12.45 -4.67 -3.76
N VAL A 156 11.84 -5.84 -3.94
CA VAL A 156 12.04 -6.69 -5.11
C VAL A 156 10.69 -7.14 -5.64
N GLY A 157 10.48 -6.94 -6.94
CA GLY A 157 9.32 -7.48 -7.65
C GLY A 157 9.48 -8.99 -7.85
N ILE A 158 8.41 -9.73 -7.63
CA ILE A 158 8.39 -11.19 -7.86
C ILE A 158 7.32 -11.54 -8.88
N GLY A 159 7.64 -12.44 -9.81
CA GLY A 159 6.74 -12.92 -10.86
C GLY A 159 5.67 -13.90 -10.35
N ALA A 160 5.07 -13.62 -9.17
CA ALA A 160 4.07 -14.48 -8.54
C ALA A 160 2.66 -13.90 -8.67
N MET A 161 1.63 -14.71 -8.44
CA MET A 161 0.20 -14.31 -8.40
C MET A 161 -0.28 -13.61 -9.68
N GLY A 162 0.33 -13.94 -10.84
CA GLY A 162 -0.02 -13.34 -12.13
C GLY A 162 0.47 -11.92 -12.30
N ALA A 163 1.60 -11.56 -11.68
CA ALA A 163 2.27 -10.29 -11.93
C ALA A 163 2.52 -10.09 -13.42
N THR A 164 2.25 -8.89 -13.92
CA THR A 164 2.39 -8.53 -15.32
C THR A 164 3.87 -8.56 -15.69
N ALA A 165 4.23 -9.39 -16.67
CA ALA A 165 5.56 -9.37 -17.25
C ALA A 165 5.61 -8.27 -18.31
N ASN A 166 6.69 -7.50 -18.33
CA ASN A 166 6.88 -6.50 -19.38
C ASN A 166 7.19 -7.23 -20.69
N ALA A 167 6.43 -6.94 -21.74
CA ALA A 167 6.64 -7.51 -23.07
C ALA A 167 7.78 -6.82 -23.85
N ASP A 168 8.18 -5.62 -23.45
CA ASP A 168 9.25 -4.87 -24.10
C ASP A 168 10.58 -5.10 -23.35
N PRO A 169 11.58 -5.74 -24.02
CA PRO A 169 12.88 -6.00 -23.38
C PRO A 169 13.69 -4.73 -23.07
N ASN A 170 13.30 -3.57 -23.60
CA ASN A 170 13.95 -2.29 -23.35
C ASN A 170 13.35 -1.50 -22.19
N LEU A 171 12.23 -1.93 -21.66
CA LEU A 171 11.63 -1.33 -20.46
C LEU A 171 12.03 -2.15 -19.22
N PRO A 172 12.31 -1.49 -18.09
CA PRO A 172 12.59 -2.21 -16.85
C PRO A 172 11.38 -3.10 -16.51
N ASP A 173 11.66 -4.37 -16.29
CA ASP A 173 10.64 -5.35 -15.92
C ASP A 173 9.93 -4.89 -14.63
N ALA A 174 8.60 -4.97 -14.58
CA ALA A 174 7.81 -4.66 -13.38
C ALA A 174 8.20 -5.50 -12.15
N ARG A 175 9.15 -6.42 -12.32
CA ARG A 175 9.77 -7.21 -11.26
C ARG A 175 10.91 -6.49 -10.52
N PHE A 176 11.35 -5.31 -10.97
CA PHE A 176 12.50 -4.58 -10.42
C PHE A 176 12.13 -3.13 -10.05
N PHE A 177 11.32 -2.97 -8.98
CA PHE A 177 11.05 -1.66 -8.38
C PHE A 177 11.32 -1.70 -6.88
#